data_daa15e36a2156fcdf58f0e567d1bf0cd
#
_entry.id   daa15e36a2156fcdf58f0e567d1bf0cd
#
_cell.length_a   1.000
_cell.length_b   1.000
_cell.length_c   1.000
_cell.angle_alpha   90.00
_cell.angle_beta   90.00
_cell.angle_gamma   90.00
#
_symmetry.space_group_name_H-M   'P 1'
#
loop_
_entity.id
_entity.type
_entity.pdbx_description
1 polymer ?
#
loop_
_entity_poly.entity_id
_entity_poly.type
_entity_poly.pdbx_seq_one_letter_code
_entity_poly.pdbx_strand_id
1 'polypeptide(L)'
;SLLCSLRGLAYFQIDVQGPAQDLHSGTYGGAVVNPAMALARMLATLHDADGRVQIPGFYEHVREWPDAVRAGFAALPFDEARFLADVGAPSLHGERGYSTLERIWTRPTCEVNGLLSGYTGEGAKTVLPAKAMAKVSCRLVPAQTPAEIEAKMAAHLAAVAPAGVTVRVTHLHGGMPWRGELSGRYVDAAQQALATTFGREAVITGNGGSIPVVGDFERIL
;
A
#
# COMPACT_ATOMS: atom_id res chain seq x y z
N SER A 1 -15.21 -13.16 16.09
CA SER A 1 -14.92 -13.12 14.64
C SER A 1 -13.95 -14.23 14.24
N LEU A 2 -13.99 -14.61 12.99
CA LEU A 2 -13.08 -15.52 12.34
C LEU A 2 -12.23 -14.74 11.34
N LEU A 3 -10.92 -14.65 11.60
CA LEU A 3 -9.99 -13.98 10.70
C LEU A 3 -9.65 -14.91 9.54
N CYS A 4 -10.02 -14.51 8.32
CA CYS A 4 -9.86 -15.33 7.11
C CYS A 4 -8.95 -14.70 6.06
N SER A 5 -8.34 -13.55 6.32
CA SER A 5 -7.33 -12.99 5.42
C SER A 5 -6.35 -12.07 6.11
N LEU A 6 -5.14 -12.04 5.55
CA LEU A 6 -4.06 -11.13 5.90
C LEU A 6 -3.54 -10.50 4.61
N ARG A 7 -3.31 -9.18 4.61
CA ARG A 7 -2.64 -8.55 3.49
C ARG A 7 -1.14 -8.86 3.51
N GLY A 8 -0.56 -9.00 2.32
CA GLY A 8 0.87 -9.06 2.15
C GLY A 8 1.52 -7.68 2.24
N LEU A 9 2.81 -7.64 2.01
CA LEU A 9 3.62 -6.43 2.01
C LEU A 9 4.70 -6.52 0.94
N ALA A 10 4.89 -5.42 0.20
CA ALA A 10 6.09 -5.15 -0.59
C ALA A 10 6.58 -3.76 -0.22
N TYR A 11 7.80 -3.65 0.30
CA TYR A 11 8.37 -2.40 0.79
C TYR A 11 9.60 -2.01 0.00
N PHE A 12 9.63 -0.78 -0.51
CA PHE A 12 10.65 -0.30 -1.45
C PHE A 12 11.32 0.98 -0.97
N GLN A 13 12.56 1.16 -1.40
CA GLN A 13 13.21 2.45 -1.47
C GLN A 13 13.31 2.88 -2.94
N ILE A 14 12.95 4.12 -3.20
CA ILE A 14 13.05 4.77 -4.51
C ILE A 14 14.13 5.84 -4.38
N ASP A 15 15.25 5.66 -5.08
CA ASP A 15 16.33 6.65 -5.14
C ASP A 15 16.30 7.35 -6.50
N VAL A 16 16.32 8.66 -6.48
CA VAL A 16 16.37 9.52 -7.67
C VAL A 16 17.65 10.35 -7.63
N GLN A 17 18.51 10.15 -8.62
CA GLN A 17 19.76 10.90 -8.75
C GLN A 17 19.66 11.86 -9.94
N GLY A 18 19.93 13.13 -9.71
CA GLY A 18 20.06 14.19 -10.72
C GLY A 18 21.52 14.58 -10.93
N PRO A 19 21.91 15.84 -10.63
CA PRO A 19 23.31 16.27 -10.78
C PRO A 19 24.26 15.49 -9.84
N ALA A 20 25.53 15.55 -10.12
CA ALA A 20 26.56 14.83 -9.33
C ALA A 20 26.70 15.36 -7.89
N GLN A 21 26.32 16.61 -7.66
CA GLN A 21 26.42 17.31 -6.37
C GLN A 21 25.27 18.32 -6.22
N ASP A 22 25.03 18.79 -5.01
CA ASP A 22 24.11 19.87 -4.75
C ASP A 22 24.56 21.15 -5.47
N LEU A 23 23.60 21.83 -6.10
CA LEU A 23 23.86 23.02 -6.89
C LEU A 23 23.12 24.23 -6.29
N HIS A 24 23.56 25.44 -6.66
CA HIS A 24 22.87 26.66 -6.31
C HIS A 24 21.62 26.83 -7.21
N SER A 25 20.43 26.90 -6.63
CA SER A 25 19.18 26.97 -7.38
C SER A 25 19.02 28.24 -8.21
N GLY A 26 19.58 29.36 -7.77
CA GLY A 26 19.58 30.60 -8.53
C GLY A 26 20.47 30.58 -9.77
N THR A 27 21.50 29.74 -9.80
CA THR A 27 22.41 29.60 -10.95
C THR A 27 21.98 28.53 -11.91
N TYR A 28 21.47 27.38 -11.41
CA TYR A 28 21.21 26.20 -12.20
C TYR A 28 19.71 25.84 -12.28
N GLY A 29 18.84 26.51 -11.47
CA GLY A 29 17.40 26.31 -11.53
C GLY A 29 16.83 26.70 -12.88
N GLY A 30 15.95 25.84 -13.42
CA GLY A 30 15.41 25.99 -14.78
C GLY A 30 16.28 25.39 -15.88
N ALA A 31 17.59 25.12 -15.62
CA ALA A 31 18.49 24.48 -16.58
C ALA A 31 18.79 23.01 -16.23
N VAL A 32 18.79 22.67 -14.94
CA VAL A 32 19.06 21.30 -14.45
C VAL A 32 17.82 20.77 -13.74
N VAL A 33 17.50 19.50 -13.98
CA VAL A 33 16.34 18.85 -13.33
C VAL A 33 16.59 18.76 -11.83
N ASN A 34 15.59 19.15 -11.05
CA ASN A 34 15.58 19.00 -9.60
C ASN A 34 15.01 17.62 -9.21
N PRO A 35 15.82 16.72 -8.61
CA PRO A 35 15.36 15.38 -8.22
C PRO A 35 14.19 15.38 -7.23
N ALA A 36 14.08 16.37 -6.36
CA ALA A 36 12.94 16.51 -5.45
C ALA A 36 11.63 16.71 -6.23
N MET A 37 11.66 17.60 -7.23
CA MET A 37 10.51 17.86 -8.10
C MET A 37 10.20 16.65 -9.00
N ALA A 38 11.24 15.96 -9.51
CA ALA A 38 11.08 14.74 -10.29
C ALA A 38 10.40 13.66 -9.46
N LEU A 39 10.90 13.39 -8.24
CA LEU A 39 10.33 12.39 -7.34
C LEU A 39 8.87 12.74 -6.98
N ALA A 40 8.58 13.98 -6.62
CA ALA A 40 7.21 14.40 -6.29
C ALA A 40 6.22 14.14 -7.46
N ARG A 41 6.63 14.46 -8.70
CA ARG A 41 5.81 14.18 -9.89
C ARG A 41 5.62 12.68 -10.13
N MET A 42 6.65 11.89 -9.96
CA MET A 42 6.59 10.43 -10.10
C MET A 42 5.66 9.82 -9.05
N LEU A 43 5.76 10.22 -7.78
CA LEU A 43 4.87 9.76 -6.72
C LEU A 43 3.41 10.16 -6.96
N ALA A 44 3.16 11.35 -7.52
CA ALA A 44 1.81 11.79 -7.86
C ALA A 44 1.14 10.93 -8.95
N THR A 45 1.90 10.15 -9.73
CA THR A 45 1.34 9.21 -10.72
C THR A 45 0.91 7.88 -10.12
N LEU A 46 1.20 7.62 -8.84
CA LEU A 46 0.87 6.34 -8.23
C LEU A 46 -0.62 6.15 -7.97
N HIS A 47 -1.39 7.25 -7.89
CA HIS A 47 -2.84 7.20 -7.66
C HIS A 47 -3.59 8.15 -8.59
N ASP A 48 -4.83 7.79 -8.89
CA ASP A 48 -5.79 8.72 -9.49
C ASP A 48 -6.62 9.46 -8.42
N ALA A 49 -7.56 10.29 -8.91
CA ALA A 49 -8.47 11.06 -8.06
C ALA A 49 -9.46 10.17 -7.27
N ASP A 50 -9.65 8.92 -7.67
CA ASP A 50 -10.53 7.95 -7.03
C ASP A 50 -9.81 7.07 -6.00
N GLY A 51 -8.52 7.37 -5.73
CA GLY A 51 -7.69 6.61 -4.79
C GLY A 51 -7.23 5.26 -5.32
N ARG A 52 -7.37 5.03 -6.64
CA ARG A 52 -6.96 3.79 -7.28
C ARG A 52 -5.49 3.85 -7.68
N VAL A 53 -4.73 2.80 -7.39
CA VAL A 53 -3.31 2.70 -7.77
C VAL A 53 -3.18 2.63 -9.29
N GLN A 54 -2.31 3.47 -9.87
CA GLN A 54 -2.15 3.63 -11.31
C GLN A 54 -0.92 2.91 -11.89
N ILE A 55 -0.28 2.05 -11.11
CA ILE A 55 0.81 1.20 -11.62
C ILE A 55 0.21 0.19 -12.60
N PRO A 56 0.67 0.14 -13.87
CA PRO A 56 0.13 -0.80 -14.86
C PRO A 56 0.19 -2.25 -14.39
N GLY A 57 -0.92 -2.96 -14.52
CA GLY A 57 -1.05 -4.35 -14.09
C GLY A 57 -1.19 -4.56 -12.58
N PHE A 58 -1.20 -3.51 -11.75
CA PHE A 58 -1.28 -3.64 -10.29
C PHE A 58 -2.47 -4.47 -9.81
N TYR A 59 -3.59 -4.38 -10.49
CA TYR A 59 -4.83 -5.11 -10.16
C TYR A 59 -5.05 -6.39 -10.98
N GLU A 60 -4.12 -6.80 -11.83
CA GLU A 60 -4.30 -7.91 -12.79
C GLU A 60 -4.73 -9.22 -12.12
N HIS A 61 -4.20 -9.51 -10.94
CA HIS A 61 -4.51 -10.72 -10.19
C HIS A 61 -5.41 -10.47 -8.98
N VAL A 62 -5.88 -9.24 -8.77
CA VAL A 62 -6.77 -8.92 -7.66
C VAL A 62 -8.14 -9.52 -7.91
N ARG A 63 -8.58 -10.37 -7.00
CA ARG A 63 -9.90 -11.02 -7.06
C ARG A 63 -10.86 -10.33 -6.11
N GLU A 64 -12.06 -10.04 -6.61
CA GLU A 64 -13.13 -9.55 -5.76
C GLU A 64 -13.58 -10.62 -4.74
N TRP A 65 -14.02 -10.14 -3.60
CA TRP A 65 -14.59 -11.01 -2.59
C TRP A 65 -16.05 -11.34 -2.96
N PRO A 66 -16.53 -12.55 -2.60
CA PRO A 66 -17.92 -12.92 -2.83
C PRO A 66 -18.89 -11.90 -2.20
N ASP A 67 -20.00 -11.62 -2.89
CA ASP A 67 -20.99 -10.63 -2.44
C ASP A 67 -21.53 -10.93 -1.04
N ALA A 68 -21.72 -12.20 -0.70
CA ALA A 68 -22.16 -12.61 0.63
C ALA A 68 -21.16 -12.19 1.73
N VAL A 69 -19.86 -12.25 1.47
CA VAL A 69 -18.82 -11.84 2.43
C VAL A 69 -18.76 -10.31 2.52
N ARG A 70 -18.86 -9.61 1.40
CA ARG A 70 -18.94 -8.15 1.36
C ARG A 70 -20.16 -7.63 2.12
N ALA A 71 -21.32 -8.27 1.95
CA ALA A 71 -22.52 -7.99 2.72
C ALA A 71 -22.31 -8.23 4.23
N GLY A 72 -21.57 -9.27 4.61
CA GLY A 72 -21.15 -9.52 5.98
C GLY A 72 -20.30 -8.38 6.57
N PHE A 73 -19.36 -7.82 5.80
CA PHE A 73 -18.58 -6.66 6.23
C PHE A 73 -19.46 -5.41 6.42
N ALA A 74 -20.40 -5.18 5.50
CA ALA A 74 -21.33 -4.05 5.57
C ALA A 74 -22.30 -4.16 6.77
N ALA A 75 -22.60 -5.37 7.24
CA ALA A 75 -23.45 -5.61 8.39
C ALA A 75 -22.73 -5.43 9.75
N LEU A 76 -21.40 -5.27 9.74
CA LEU A 76 -20.64 -5.03 10.96
C LEU A 76 -20.98 -3.65 11.55
N PRO A 77 -21.06 -3.52 12.89
CA PRO A 77 -21.31 -2.24 13.55
C PRO A 77 -20.05 -1.36 13.52
N PHE A 78 -19.61 -0.98 12.32
CA PHE A 78 -18.47 -0.10 12.11
C PHE A 78 -18.95 1.35 12.04
N ASP A 79 -18.50 2.15 12.98
CA ASP A 79 -18.80 3.58 13.05
C ASP A 79 -17.66 4.39 12.45
N GLU A 80 -17.86 4.90 11.23
CA GLU A 80 -16.86 5.71 10.50
C GLU A 80 -16.57 7.05 11.21
N ALA A 81 -17.56 7.66 11.86
CA ALA A 81 -17.35 8.92 12.58
C ALA A 81 -16.45 8.70 13.80
N ARG A 82 -16.69 7.62 14.54
CA ARG A 82 -15.82 7.22 15.65
C ARG A 82 -14.43 6.85 15.16
N PHE A 83 -14.32 6.08 14.08
CA PHE A 83 -13.02 5.73 13.46
C PHE A 83 -12.21 6.98 13.11
N LEU A 84 -12.84 7.99 12.47
CA LEU A 84 -12.18 9.26 12.14
C LEU A 84 -11.74 10.02 13.40
N ALA A 85 -12.58 10.05 14.43
CA ALA A 85 -12.25 10.69 15.70
C ALA A 85 -11.07 10.00 16.41
N ASP A 86 -11.07 8.67 16.44
CA ASP A 86 -10.03 7.86 17.08
C ASP A 86 -8.65 8.06 16.42
N VAL A 87 -8.61 8.27 15.09
CA VAL A 87 -7.34 8.50 14.35
C VAL A 87 -7.04 9.99 14.13
N GLY A 88 -7.94 10.89 14.47
CA GLY A 88 -7.78 12.34 14.29
C GLY A 88 -7.78 12.79 12.83
N ALA A 89 -8.39 12.03 11.92
CA ALA A 89 -8.45 12.37 10.50
C ALA A 89 -9.71 13.18 10.16
N PRO A 90 -9.60 14.20 9.26
CA PRO A 90 -10.74 15.04 8.89
C PRO A 90 -11.73 14.36 7.95
N SER A 91 -11.31 13.33 7.20
CA SER A 91 -12.14 12.61 6.24
C SER A 91 -11.58 11.22 5.96
N LEU A 92 -12.46 10.34 5.49
CA LEU A 92 -12.05 9.05 4.93
C LEU A 92 -11.38 9.23 3.57
N HIS A 93 -10.46 8.32 3.26
CA HIS A 93 -9.76 8.26 1.97
C HIS A 93 -9.67 6.81 1.49
N GLY A 94 -9.35 6.62 0.21
CA GLY A 94 -9.07 5.33 -0.40
C GLY A 94 -9.91 5.04 -1.64
N GLU A 95 -9.76 3.83 -2.19
CA GLU A 95 -10.33 3.42 -3.47
C GLU A 95 -11.87 3.58 -3.47
N ARG A 96 -12.39 4.33 -4.46
CA ARG A 96 -13.83 4.57 -4.62
C ARG A 96 -14.57 3.26 -4.91
N GLY A 97 -15.78 3.13 -4.38
CA GLY A 97 -16.62 1.93 -4.56
C GLY A 97 -16.45 0.86 -3.49
N TYR A 98 -15.58 1.09 -2.50
CA TYR A 98 -15.36 0.17 -1.38
C TYR A 98 -15.59 0.89 -0.05
N SER A 99 -16.18 0.16 0.91
CA SER A 99 -16.32 0.62 2.30
C SER A 99 -14.95 0.72 2.98
N THR A 100 -14.87 1.42 4.10
CA THR A 100 -13.65 1.55 4.88
C THR A 100 -13.06 0.19 5.27
N LEU A 101 -13.90 -0.74 5.73
CA LEU A 101 -13.44 -2.10 6.06
C LEU A 101 -12.91 -2.86 4.84
N GLU A 102 -13.57 -2.75 3.69
CA GLU A 102 -13.07 -3.38 2.46
C GLU A 102 -11.71 -2.79 2.05
N ARG A 103 -11.54 -1.47 2.10
CA ARG A 103 -10.27 -0.79 1.76
C ARG A 103 -9.11 -1.30 2.61
N ILE A 104 -9.32 -1.51 3.92
CA ILE A 104 -8.26 -1.94 4.83
C ILE A 104 -8.05 -3.45 4.90
N TRP A 105 -9.03 -4.27 4.46
CA TRP A 105 -8.95 -5.74 4.56
C TRP A 105 -8.75 -6.44 3.22
N THR A 106 -9.38 -5.91 2.15
CA THR A 106 -9.58 -6.65 0.90
C THR A 106 -8.98 -5.98 -0.32
N ARG A 107 -8.59 -4.69 -0.20
CA ARG A 107 -8.00 -3.96 -1.32
C ARG A 107 -6.50 -3.76 -1.13
N PRO A 108 -5.73 -3.84 -2.25
CA PRO A 108 -4.32 -3.49 -2.19
C PRO A 108 -4.15 -1.98 -2.07
N THR A 109 -3.06 -1.54 -1.45
CA THR A 109 -2.74 -0.12 -1.28
C THR A 109 -1.29 0.17 -1.66
N CYS A 110 -0.98 1.44 -1.90
CA CYS A 110 0.37 1.92 -2.16
C CYS A 110 0.55 3.23 -1.39
N GLU A 111 1.43 3.25 -0.38
CA GLU A 111 1.59 4.37 0.54
C GLU A 111 3.02 4.89 0.58
N VAL A 112 3.19 6.21 0.58
CA VAL A 112 4.48 6.86 0.80
C VAL A 112 4.72 6.97 2.31
N ASN A 113 5.72 6.24 2.81
CA ASN A 113 6.04 6.17 4.24
C ASN A 113 7.15 7.14 4.65
N GLY A 114 7.92 7.64 3.69
CA GLY A 114 9.00 8.59 3.93
C GLY A 114 9.39 9.31 2.65
N LEU A 115 9.81 10.56 2.79
CA LEU A 115 10.27 11.41 1.68
C LEU A 115 11.40 12.28 2.18
N LEU A 116 12.53 12.27 1.47
CA LEU A 116 13.70 13.05 1.84
C LEU A 116 14.37 13.62 0.60
N SER A 117 14.56 14.94 0.59
CA SER A 117 15.37 15.65 -0.40
C SER A 117 15.60 17.08 0.01
N GLY A 118 16.67 17.69 -0.51
CA GLY A 118 16.99 19.09 -0.30
C GLY A 118 17.47 19.40 1.11
N TYR A 119 17.36 20.67 1.50
CA TYR A 119 17.79 21.16 2.80
C TYR A 119 16.62 21.14 3.79
N THR A 120 16.85 20.49 4.92
CA THR A 120 15.86 20.30 6.00
C THR A 120 16.33 20.88 7.34
N GLY A 121 17.48 21.58 7.36
CA GLY A 121 17.98 22.25 8.56
C GLY A 121 17.28 23.57 8.84
N GLU A 122 17.68 24.25 9.92
CA GLU A 122 17.14 25.54 10.29
C GLU A 122 17.55 26.62 9.26
N GLY A 123 16.66 27.60 9.01
CA GLY A 123 16.85 28.67 8.06
C GLY A 123 16.61 28.28 6.60
N ALA A 124 17.14 29.11 5.67
CA ALA A 124 16.95 28.93 4.24
C ALA A 124 18.27 28.60 3.52
N LYS A 125 18.22 27.67 2.54
CA LYS A 125 19.34 27.36 1.65
C LYS A 125 18.83 27.27 0.23
N THR A 126 19.37 28.05 -0.69
CA THR A 126 19.01 28.03 -2.11
C THR A 126 19.68 26.86 -2.81
N VAL A 127 19.25 25.64 -2.50
CA VAL A 127 19.83 24.40 -3.02
C VAL A 127 18.93 23.75 -4.08
N LEU A 128 19.53 23.28 -5.15
CA LEU A 128 19.00 22.27 -6.06
C LEU A 128 19.70 20.96 -5.68
N PRO A 129 19.00 20.01 -5.03
CA PRO A 129 19.63 18.83 -4.47
C PRO A 129 20.17 17.89 -5.55
N ALA A 130 21.23 17.16 -5.24
CA ALA A 130 21.77 16.11 -6.10
C ALA A 130 20.86 14.89 -6.20
N LYS A 131 20.13 14.60 -5.12
CA LYS A 131 19.33 13.38 -4.98
C LYS A 131 18.03 13.58 -4.20
N ALA A 132 17.10 12.66 -4.43
CA ALA A 132 15.88 12.53 -3.64
C ALA A 132 15.61 11.06 -3.33
N MET A 133 14.88 10.76 -2.25
CA MET A 133 14.56 9.40 -1.85
C MET A 133 13.14 9.33 -1.30
N ALA A 134 12.42 8.25 -1.63
CA ALA A 134 11.16 7.90 -0.98
C ALA A 134 11.20 6.47 -0.44
N LYS A 135 10.46 6.25 0.64
CA LYS A 135 10.06 4.94 1.13
C LYS A 135 8.61 4.72 0.76
N VAL A 136 8.33 3.59 0.09
CA VAL A 136 6.97 3.26 -0.36
C VAL A 136 6.65 1.84 0.04
N SER A 137 5.45 1.62 0.58
CA SER A 137 4.94 0.29 0.88
C SER A 137 3.65 0.01 0.12
N CYS A 138 3.54 -1.19 -0.47
CA CYS A 138 2.31 -1.70 -1.03
C CYS A 138 1.76 -2.81 -0.12
N ARG A 139 0.50 -2.66 0.31
CA ARG A 139 -0.21 -3.79 0.90
C ARG A 139 -0.80 -4.63 -0.21
N LEU A 140 -0.54 -5.92 -0.16
CA LEU A 140 -0.90 -6.87 -1.20
C LEU A 140 -2.12 -7.68 -0.77
N VAL A 141 -2.92 -8.10 -1.75
CA VAL A 141 -4.04 -9.01 -1.52
C VAL A 141 -3.75 -10.37 -2.18
N PRO A 142 -4.47 -11.44 -1.82
CA PRO A 142 -4.25 -12.77 -2.38
C PRO A 142 -4.11 -12.76 -3.90
N ALA A 143 -3.20 -13.58 -4.40
CA ALA A 143 -2.75 -13.70 -5.78
C ALA A 143 -1.81 -12.58 -6.29
N GLN A 144 -1.47 -11.58 -5.48
CA GLN A 144 -0.33 -10.68 -5.75
C GLN A 144 0.93 -11.20 -5.05
N THR A 145 2.10 -10.97 -5.64
CA THR A 145 3.39 -11.31 -5.03
C THR A 145 4.29 -10.09 -4.86
N PRO A 146 5.15 -10.03 -3.84
CA PRO A 146 6.08 -8.91 -3.66
C PRO A 146 6.98 -8.69 -4.87
N ALA A 147 7.50 -9.77 -5.48
CA ALA A 147 8.40 -9.69 -6.63
C ALA A 147 7.70 -9.13 -7.90
N GLU A 148 6.45 -9.52 -8.13
CA GLU A 148 5.65 -8.98 -9.22
C GLU A 148 5.41 -7.47 -9.06
N ILE A 149 5.01 -7.06 -7.86
CA ILE A 149 4.74 -5.65 -7.58
C ILE A 149 6.03 -4.81 -7.63
N GLU A 150 7.17 -5.36 -7.20
CA GLU A 150 8.48 -4.73 -7.39
C GLU A 150 8.76 -4.44 -8.87
N ALA A 151 8.62 -5.46 -9.73
CA ALA A 151 8.87 -5.32 -11.15
C ALA A 151 7.93 -4.27 -11.80
N LYS A 152 6.64 -4.28 -11.45
CA LYS A 152 5.64 -3.32 -11.93
C LYS A 152 5.93 -1.90 -11.43
N MET A 153 6.31 -1.73 -10.17
CA MET A 153 6.71 -0.44 -9.60
C MET A 153 7.95 0.12 -10.32
N ALA A 154 8.98 -0.69 -10.48
CA ALA A 154 10.21 -0.29 -11.15
C ALA A 154 9.95 0.12 -12.61
N ALA A 155 9.16 -0.66 -13.36
CA ALA A 155 8.79 -0.35 -14.73
C ALA A 155 7.97 0.94 -14.83
N HIS A 156 6.98 1.14 -13.95
CA HIS A 156 6.18 2.35 -13.92
C HIS A 156 7.05 3.60 -13.67
N LEU A 157 7.87 3.57 -12.62
CA LEU A 157 8.71 4.71 -12.25
C LEU A 157 9.75 5.02 -13.33
N ALA A 158 10.31 4.00 -13.99
CA ALA A 158 11.20 4.21 -15.13
C ALA A 158 10.49 4.86 -16.33
N ALA A 159 9.23 4.50 -16.58
CA ALA A 159 8.44 5.07 -17.69
C ALA A 159 8.04 6.53 -17.45
N VAL A 160 7.80 6.93 -16.20
CA VAL A 160 7.35 8.30 -15.85
C VAL A 160 8.49 9.21 -15.38
N ALA A 161 9.71 8.67 -15.24
CA ALA A 161 10.88 9.46 -14.87
C ALA A 161 11.19 10.52 -15.94
N PRO A 162 11.37 11.80 -15.56
CA PRO A 162 11.77 12.82 -16.53
C PRO A 162 13.21 12.60 -16.99
N ALA A 163 13.52 13.03 -18.21
CA ALA A 163 14.90 13.10 -18.66
C ALA A 163 15.77 13.93 -17.70
N GLY A 164 17.01 13.52 -17.48
CA GLY A 164 17.95 14.22 -16.58
C GLY A 164 18.01 13.70 -15.15
N VAL A 165 17.28 12.63 -14.82
CA VAL A 165 17.45 11.88 -13.59
C VAL A 165 17.61 10.37 -13.88
N THR A 166 18.24 9.67 -12.96
CA THR A 166 18.23 8.20 -12.90
C THR A 166 17.41 7.76 -11.70
N VAL A 167 16.65 6.68 -11.87
CA VAL A 167 15.77 6.12 -10.83
C VAL A 167 16.18 4.70 -10.52
N ARG A 168 16.27 4.38 -9.24
CA ARG A 168 16.51 3.03 -8.76
C ARG A 168 15.45 2.67 -7.73
N VAL A 169 14.79 1.52 -7.93
CA VAL A 169 13.90 0.91 -6.96
C VAL A 169 14.65 -0.24 -6.30
N THR A 170 14.66 -0.26 -4.98
CA THR A 170 15.30 -1.30 -4.18
C THR A 170 14.26 -1.93 -3.27
N HIS A 171 14.05 -3.24 -3.40
CA HIS A 171 13.24 -4.00 -2.46
C HIS A 171 13.92 -4.05 -1.09
N LEU A 172 13.20 -3.79 -0.04
CA LEU A 172 13.72 -3.83 1.33
C LEU A 172 13.25 -5.09 2.06
N HIS A 173 11.95 -5.32 2.13
CA HIS A 173 11.36 -6.52 2.69
C HIS A 173 9.93 -6.70 2.18
N GLY A 174 9.38 -7.89 2.37
CA GLY A 174 8.02 -8.22 1.95
C GLY A 174 7.50 -9.47 2.64
N GLY A 175 6.24 -9.76 2.38
CA GLY A 175 5.56 -10.97 2.85
C GLY A 175 4.37 -11.27 1.95
N MET A 176 4.10 -12.54 1.75
CA MET A 176 2.95 -12.99 0.96
C MET A 176 1.63 -12.63 1.66
N PRO A 177 0.60 -12.24 0.90
CA PRO A 177 -0.75 -12.18 1.44
C PRO A 177 -1.28 -13.60 1.67
N TRP A 178 -2.27 -13.71 2.54
CA TRP A 178 -2.93 -14.98 2.82
C TRP A 178 -4.45 -14.82 2.84
N ARG A 179 -5.16 -15.82 2.33
CA ARG A 179 -6.61 -15.97 2.47
C ARG A 179 -6.94 -17.43 2.69
N GLY A 180 -7.46 -17.72 3.86
CA GLY A 180 -7.98 -19.04 4.19
C GLY A 180 -9.31 -19.35 3.50
N GLU A 181 -9.77 -20.58 3.68
CA GLU A 181 -11.09 -20.98 3.25
C GLU A 181 -12.18 -20.19 4.00
N LEU A 182 -13.28 -19.92 3.30
CA LEU A 182 -14.42 -19.19 3.86
C LEU A 182 -15.57 -20.14 4.27
N SER A 183 -15.41 -21.44 4.01
CA SER A 183 -16.35 -22.50 4.31
C SER A 183 -15.61 -23.82 4.45
N GLY A 184 -16.30 -24.87 4.92
CA GLY A 184 -15.75 -26.20 5.08
C GLY A 184 -15.64 -26.61 6.55
N ARG A 185 -15.35 -27.89 6.77
CA ARG A 185 -15.48 -28.54 8.09
C ARG A 185 -14.79 -27.79 9.26
N TYR A 186 -13.64 -27.19 8.99
CA TYR A 186 -12.89 -26.47 10.03
C TYR A 186 -13.48 -25.08 10.33
N VAL A 187 -13.93 -24.39 9.28
CA VAL A 187 -14.62 -23.10 9.41
C VAL A 187 -15.95 -23.31 10.11
N ASP A 188 -16.71 -24.31 9.71
CA ASP A 188 -18.02 -24.65 10.30
C ASP A 188 -17.87 -25.04 11.79
N ALA A 189 -16.86 -25.85 12.12
CA ALA A 189 -16.56 -26.22 13.51
C ALA A 189 -16.16 -25.01 14.35
N ALA A 190 -15.34 -24.11 13.81
CA ALA A 190 -14.94 -22.90 14.48
C ALA A 190 -16.12 -21.92 14.68
N GLN A 191 -16.96 -21.76 13.67
CA GLN A 191 -18.21 -20.97 13.77
C GLN A 191 -19.14 -21.52 14.84
N GLN A 192 -19.36 -22.83 14.84
CA GLN A 192 -20.21 -23.49 15.82
C GLN A 192 -19.67 -23.34 17.25
N ALA A 193 -18.36 -23.53 17.45
CA ALA A 193 -17.72 -23.36 18.76
C ALA A 193 -17.88 -21.92 19.27
N LEU A 194 -17.65 -20.92 18.40
CA LEU A 194 -17.83 -19.51 18.75
C LEU A 194 -19.28 -19.17 19.05
N ALA A 195 -20.24 -19.67 18.25
CA ALA A 195 -21.66 -19.45 18.47
C ALA A 195 -22.11 -20.06 19.80
N THR A 196 -21.69 -21.28 20.12
CA THR A 196 -21.98 -21.95 21.38
C THR A 196 -21.43 -21.19 22.58
N THR A 197 -20.19 -20.70 22.47
CA THR A 197 -19.49 -20.02 23.59
C THR A 197 -20.00 -18.61 23.82
N PHE A 198 -20.28 -17.85 22.75
CA PHE A 198 -20.60 -16.43 22.83
C PHE A 198 -22.09 -16.09 22.57
N GLY A 199 -22.92 -17.11 22.28
CA GLY A 199 -24.35 -16.94 22.06
C GLY A 199 -24.71 -16.18 20.77
N ARG A 200 -23.78 -16.05 19.81
CA ARG A 200 -24.01 -15.42 18.50
C ARG A 200 -23.04 -15.95 17.45
N GLU A 201 -23.49 -15.89 16.20
CA GLU A 201 -22.69 -16.33 15.06
C GLU A 201 -21.40 -15.51 14.93
N ALA A 202 -20.33 -16.21 14.51
CA ALA A 202 -19.06 -15.59 14.22
C ALA A 202 -19.11 -14.87 12.87
N VAL A 203 -18.55 -13.69 12.82
CA VAL A 203 -18.41 -12.93 11.57
C VAL A 203 -17.03 -13.20 10.97
N ILE A 204 -16.98 -13.40 9.67
CA ILE A 204 -15.73 -13.46 8.90
C ILE A 204 -15.16 -12.05 8.82
N THR A 205 -13.88 -11.91 9.13
CA THR A 205 -13.16 -10.63 9.08
C THR A 205 -11.83 -10.79 8.32
N GLY A 206 -11.33 -9.68 7.80
CA GLY A 206 -9.97 -9.57 7.29
C GLY A 206 -9.07 -8.78 8.24
N ASN A 207 -7.77 -8.75 7.97
CA ASN A 207 -6.82 -7.88 8.65
C ASN A 207 -5.92 -7.18 7.63
N GLY A 208 -5.75 -5.88 7.82
CA GLY A 208 -4.89 -5.03 6.99
C GLY A 208 -3.40 -5.25 7.21
N GLY A 209 -3.01 -5.87 8.31
CA GLY A 209 -1.62 -6.20 8.64
C GLY A 209 -1.13 -7.46 7.95
N SER A 210 0.20 -7.62 7.93
CA SER A 210 0.88 -8.81 7.39
C SER A 210 1.45 -9.63 8.53
N ILE A 211 1.24 -10.94 8.47
CA ILE A 211 1.85 -11.92 9.39
C ILE A 211 2.59 -12.95 8.51
N PRO A 212 3.86 -12.70 8.17
CA PRO A 212 4.58 -13.47 7.16
C PRO A 212 4.60 -14.98 7.43
N VAL A 213 4.71 -15.39 8.69
CA VAL A 213 4.74 -16.82 9.08
C VAL A 213 3.47 -17.58 8.67
N VAL A 214 2.32 -16.91 8.52
CA VAL A 214 1.08 -17.59 8.06
C VAL A 214 1.21 -18.04 6.62
N GLY A 215 1.79 -17.19 5.75
CA GLY A 215 2.11 -17.59 4.38
C GLY A 215 3.16 -18.70 4.31
N ASP A 216 4.10 -18.77 5.24
CA ASP A 216 5.05 -19.86 5.35
C ASP A 216 4.36 -21.18 5.76
N PHE A 217 3.42 -21.13 6.70
CA PHE A 217 2.63 -22.32 7.06
C PHE A 217 1.82 -22.85 5.87
N GLU A 218 1.13 -21.99 5.11
CA GLU A 218 0.38 -22.40 3.91
C GLU A 218 1.28 -23.08 2.86
N ARG A 219 2.53 -22.65 2.73
CA ARG A 219 3.47 -23.20 1.76
C ARG A 219 4.08 -24.53 2.21
N ILE A 220 4.24 -24.76 3.51
CA ILE A 220 4.98 -25.89 4.09
C ILE A 220 4.04 -27.03 4.51
N LEU A 221 2.83 -26.71 4.98
CA LEU A 221 1.83 -27.64 5.48
C LEU A 221 0.76 -27.94 4.44
#